data_168f05a19c72f0d62878554c490f6631
#
_entry.id   168f05a19c72f0d62878554c490f6631
#
_cell.length_a   1.000
_cell.length_b   1.000
_cell.length_c   1.000
_cell.angle_alpha   90.00
_cell.angle_beta   90.00
_cell.angle_gamma   90.00
#
_symmetry.space_group_name_H-M   'P 1'
#
loop_
_entity.id
_entity.type
_entity.pdbx_description
1 polymer ?
#
loop_
_entity_poly.entity_id
_entity_poly.type
_entity_poly.pdbx_seq_one_letter_code
_entity_poly.pdbx_strand_id
1 'polypeptide(L)'
;VAPQVWVWREGRVKKIKKFIDHILLLFNFEKAYFDKEDMSNEFVGHPLLDDKDEKAIDINQIIGKNKALISVFPGSRKSEIEVLTPVLLDAIKLLNRSNKDITYVFHSIKEYSPSIQTYISKSKLINCEVISDDKIKSHILRKSIFAIAKSGTVSLEVCNLKIPSIILYKMNLINFLIVKMLVKTK
;
A
#
# COMPACT_ATOMS: atom_id res chain seq x y z
N VAL A 1 5.55 19.44 2.95
CA VAL A 1 5.94 18.07 3.33
C VAL A 1 7.20 17.69 2.56
N ALA A 2 8.13 17.02 3.21
CA ALA A 2 9.42 16.63 2.64
C ALA A 2 9.27 15.68 1.44
N PRO A 3 9.96 15.92 0.34
CA PRO A 3 10.10 14.93 -0.72
C PRO A 3 11.10 13.84 -0.30
N GLN A 4 10.95 12.64 -0.82
CA GLN A 4 11.87 11.54 -0.57
C GLN A 4 13.25 11.86 -1.16
N VAL A 5 14.20 12.29 -0.31
CA VAL A 5 15.57 12.61 -0.70
C VAL A 5 16.56 11.50 -0.40
N TRP A 6 16.21 10.59 0.51
CA TRP A 6 17.06 9.57 1.10
C TRP A 6 17.30 8.34 0.20
N VAL A 7 16.48 8.11 -0.82
CA VAL A 7 16.62 6.92 -1.68
C VAL A 7 17.79 7.07 -2.67
N TRP A 8 17.92 8.23 -3.35
CA TRP A 8 18.91 8.43 -4.44
C TRP A 8 19.20 9.89 -4.78
N ARG A 9 18.59 10.87 -4.08
CA ARG A 9 18.65 12.29 -4.42
C ARG A 9 18.99 13.21 -3.24
N GLU A 10 19.96 12.83 -2.42
CA GLU A 10 20.36 13.64 -1.25
C GLU A 10 20.66 15.10 -1.64
N GLY A 11 21.40 15.34 -2.74
CA GLY A 11 21.70 16.70 -3.21
C GLY A 11 20.47 17.55 -3.59
N ARG A 12 19.27 16.98 -3.56
CA ARG A 12 18.03 17.73 -3.79
C ARG A 12 17.72 18.69 -2.64
N VAL A 13 18.18 18.40 -1.42
CA VAL A 13 17.98 19.25 -0.25
C VAL A 13 18.59 20.63 -0.50
N LYS A 14 19.81 20.71 -1.04
CA LYS A 14 20.46 21.99 -1.41
C LYS A 14 19.66 22.84 -2.38
N LYS A 15 18.95 22.19 -3.31
CA LYS A 15 18.08 22.90 -4.26
C LYS A 15 16.80 23.39 -3.58
N ILE A 16 16.20 22.57 -2.73
CA ILE A 16 14.97 22.90 -1.99
C ILE A 16 15.20 24.08 -1.05
N LYS A 17 16.33 24.11 -0.34
CA LYS A 17 16.72 25.18 0.59
C LYS A 17 16.73 26.59 -0.07
N LYS A 18 16.86 26.66 -1.39
CA LYS A 18 16.81 27.94 -2.11
C LYS A 18 15.42 28.55 -2.22
N PHE A 19 14.37 27.77 -1.99
CA PHE A 19 12.98 28.16 -2.27
C PHE A 19 12.05 27.91 -1.07
N ILE A 20 12.50 27.17 -0.07
CA ILE A 20 11.68 26.76 1.09
C ILE A 20 12.49 27.06 2.36
N ASP A 21 11.91 27.83 3.27
CA ASP A 21 12.53 28.23 4.54
C ASP A 21 12.41 27.13 5.60
N HIS A 22 11.28 26.41 5.64
CA HIS A 22 11.01 25.38 6.62
C HIS A 22 10.29 24.18 6.01
N ILE A 23 10.62 22.96 6.44
CA ILE A 23 10.04 21.73 5.89
C ILE A 23 9.50 20.81 6.97
N LEU A 24 8.30 20.25 6.74
CA LEU A 24 7.68 19.29 7.64
C LEU A 24 8.03 17.87 7.21
N LEU A 25 8.54 17.08 8.16
CA LEU A 25 8.99 15.70 7.95
C LEU A 25 7.92 14.71 8.39
N LEU A 26 7.67 13.70 7.58
CA LEU A 26 6.73 12.62 7.90
C LEU A 26 7.40 11.48 8.69
N PHE A 27 8.71 11.33 8.55
CA PHE A 27 9.48 10.29 9.23
C PHE A 27 10.67 10.89 9.96
N ASN A 28 10.91 10.45 11.19
CA ASN A 28 12.00 10.96 12.02
C ASN A 28 13.38 10.74 11.39
N PHE A 29 13.59 9.64 10.68
CA PHE A 29 14.87 9.35 10.04
C PHE A 29 15.24 10.34 8.92
N GLU A 30 14.25 11.07 8.36
CA GLU A 30 14.49 12.09 7.33
C GLU A 30 15.27 13.28 7.87
N LYS A 31 15.16 13.56 9.18
CA LYS A 31 15.76 14.70 9.85
C LYS A 31 17.26 14.83 9.55
N ALA A 32 18.01 13.73 9.63
CA ALA A 32 19.45 13.71 9.38
C ALA A 32 19.86 14.24 7.98
N TYR A 33 19.00 14.07 6.97
CA TYR A 33 19.28 14.55 5.60
C TYR A 33 19.09 16.05 5.45
N PHE A 34 18.17 16.64 6.20
CA PHE A 34 17.89 18.07 6.17
C PHE A 34 18.81 18.84 7.12
N ASP A 35 19.11 18.31 8.31
CA ASP A 35 20.06 18.87 9.25
C ASP A 35 21.47 18.98 8.64
N LYS A 36 21.91 17.97 7.87
CA LYS A 36 23.20 17.97 7.16
C LYS A 36 23.41 19.18 6.24
N GLU A 37 22.34 19.76 5.76
CA GLU A 37 22.35 20.93 4.86
C GLU A 37 21.86 22.20 5.57
N ASP A 38 21.81 22.20 6.91
CA ASP A 38 21.33 23.31 7.76
C ASP A 38 19.96 23.83 7.29
N MET A 39 19.06 22.94 6.91
CA MET A 39 17.71 23.29 6.51
C MET A 39 16.76 23.16 7.68
N SER A 40 16.04 24.26 7.99
CA SER A 40 15.04 24.26 9.06
C SER A 40 13.96 23.20 8.81
N ASN A 41 13.74 22.31 9.79
CA ASN A 41 12.82 21.20 9.64
C ASN A 41 12.19 20.78 10.98
N GLU A 42 11.01 20.18 10.90
CA GLU A 42 10.29 19.66 12.05
C GLU A 42 9.63 18.32 11.71
N PHE A 43 9.75 17.34 12.61
CA PHE A 43 9.06 16.07 12.51
C PHE A 43 7.63 16.21 13.04
N VAL A 44 6.64 16.04 12.16
CA VAL A 44 5.20 16.17 12.47
C VAL A 44 4.45 14.85 12.44
N GLY A 45 5.11 13.76 12.01
CA GLY A 45 4.45 12.46 11.85
C GLY A 45 3.69 12.31 10.54
N HIS A 46 3.22 11.10 10.29
CA HIS A 46 2.48 10.78 9.07
C HIS A 46 0.97 10.71 9.37
N PRO A 47 0.12 11.51 8.68
CA PRO A 47 -1.33 11.58 8.98
C PRO A 47 -2.09 10.25 8.87
N LEU A 48 -1.56 9.29 8.13
CA LEU A 48 -2.14 7.94 8.02
C LEU A 48 -1.89 7.07 9.27
N LEU A 49 -1.01 7.52 10.17
CA LEU A 49 -0.68 6.81 11.41
C LEU A 49 -1.50 7.33 12.59
N ASP A 50 -2.25 8.41 12.39
CA ASP A 50 -3.15 8.92 13.40
C ASP A 50 -4.33 7.95 13.58
N ASP A 51 -4.57 7.52 14.82
CA ASP A 51 -5.73 6.70 15.15
C ASP A 51 -7.00 7.52 14.89
N LYS A 52 -7.77 7.09 13.91
CA LYS A 52 -9.11 7.62 13.70
C LYS A 52 -10.08 6.74 14.47
N ASP A 53 -10.79 7.33 15.43
CA ASP A 53 -11.93 6.70 16.08
C ASP A 53 -13.05 6.50 15.05
N GLU A 54 -13.02 5.39 14.35
CA GLU A 54 -14.05 5.00 13.40
C GLU A 54 -15.11 4.16 14.13
N LYS A 55 -16.38 4.56 13.97
CA LYS A 55 -17.51 3.77 14.48
C LYS A 55 -17.47 2.38 13.88
N ALA A 56 -17.66 1.35 14.70
CA ALA A 56 -17.67 -0.03 14.25
C ALA A 56 -18.72 -0.26 13.15
N ILE A 57 -18.30 -0.79 12.01
CA ILE A 57 -19.18 -1.18 10.92
C ILE A 57 -19.28 -2.71 10.93
N ASP A 58 -20.48 -3.26 10.82
CA ASP A 58 -20.64 -4.70 10.66
C ASP A 58 -20.31 -5.13 9.22
N ILE A 59 -19.11 -5.65 9.07
CA ILE A 59 -18.61 -6.14 7.78
C ILE A 59 -19.02 -7.59 7.49
N ASN A 60 -19.67 -8.29 8.41
CA ASN A 60 -20.08 -9.69 8.21
C ASN A 60 -21.09 -9.86 7.07
N GLN A 61 -21.87 -8.81 6.77
CA GLN A 61 -22.80 -8.81 5.62
C GLN A 61 -22.05 -8.77 4.28
N ILE A 62 -20.82 -8.24 4.27
CA ILE A 62 -20.01 -8.08 3.05
C ILE A 62 -19.13 -9.32 2.79
N ILE A 63 -18.57 -9.91 3.83
CA ILE A 63 -17.51 -10.93 3.72
C ILE A 63 -17.92 -12.32 4.25
N GLY A 64 -19.15 -12.46 4.73
CA GLY A 64 -19.63 -13.70 5.35
C GLY A 64 -19.06 -13.93 6.76
N LYS A 65 -19.82 -14.67 7.56
CA LYS A 65 -19.43 -14.99 8.95
C LYS A 65 -18.32 -16.05 8.98
N ASN A 66 -17.37 -15.88 9.88
CA ASN A 66 -16.35 -16.87 10.27
C ASN A 66 -15.32 -17.26 9.20
N LYS A 67 -15.05 -16.42 8.20
CA LYS A 67 -13.94 -16.66 7.26
C LYS A 67 -12.71 -15.82 7.64
N ALA A 68 -11.54 -16.39 7.46
CA ALA A 68 -10.29 -15.65 7.53
C ALA A 68 -10.21 -14.63 6.38
N LEU A 69 -9.73 -13.42 6.67
CA LEU A 69 -9.65 -12.33 5.69
C LEU A 69 -8.21 -12.07 5.30
N ILE A 70 -7.98 -11.91 4.00
CA ILE A 70 -6.74 -11.38 3.46
C ILE A 70 -7.06 -10.13 2.65
N SER A 71 -6.51 -9.00 3.08
CA SER A 71 -6.59 -7.75 2.33
C SER A 71 -5.60 -7.73 1.17
N VAL A 72 -6.07 -7.36 -0.02
CA VAL A 72 -5.28 -7.33 -1.26
C VAL A 72 -5.31 -5.94 -1.86
N PHE A 73 -4.14 -5.33 -2.04
CA PHE A 73 -3.97 -3.98 -2.59
C PHE A 73 -3.17 -4.03 -3.89
N PRO A 74 -3.82 -4.13 -5.06
CA PRO A 74 -3.14 -4.26 -6.35
C PRO A 74 -2.48 -2.97 -6.83
N GLY A 75 -2.75 -1.85 -6.18
CA GLY A 75 -2.25 -0.52 -6.52
C GLY A 75 -3.38 0.49 -6.72
N SER A 76 -2.99 1.73 -6.99
CA SER A 76 -3.90 2.88 -7.16
C SER A 76 -3.89 3.46 -8.57
N ARG A 77 -3.07 2.93 -9.48
CA ARG A 77 -2.96 3.38 -10.87
C ARG A 77 -3.37 2.28 -11.82
N LYS A 78 -3.97 2.65 -12.95
CA LYS A 78 -4.41 1.71 -13.99
C LYS A 78 -3.33 0.70 -14.37
N SER A 79 -2.12 1.17 -14.67
CA SER A 79 -0.99 0.31 -15.06
C SER A 79 -0.55 -0.68 -13.96
N GLU A 80 -0.69 -0.31 -12.69
CA GLU A 80 -0.39 -1.21 -11.56
C GLU A 80 -1.44 -2.32 -11.47
N ILE A 81 -2.71 -1.95 -11.54
CA ILE A 81 -3.85 -2.86 -11.44
C ILE A 81 -3.84 -3.87 -12.60
N GLU A 82 -3.63 -3.41 -13.84
CA GLU A 82 -3.58 -4.27 -15.02
C GLU A 82 -2.46 -5.32 -14.94
N VAL A 83 -1.34 -4.97 -14.33
CA VAL A 83 -0.17 -5.85 -14.21
C VAL A 83 -0.23 -6.75 -12.98
N LEU A 84 -0.69 -6.23 -11.83
CA LEU A 84 -0.64 -6.98 -10.57
C LEU A 84 -1.89 -7.83 -10.33
N THR A 85 -3.08 -7.38 -10.75
CA THR A 85 -4.31 -8.14 -10.48
C THR A 85 -4.26 -9.57 -11.04
N PRO A 86 -3.85 -9.84 -12.29
CA PRO A 86 -3.72 -11.21 -12.78
C PRO A 86 -2.74 -12.05 -11.96
N VAL A 87 -1.59 -11.49 -11.59
CA VAL A 87 -0.57 -12.19 -10.78
C VAL A 87 -1.10 -12.56 -9.41
N LEU A 88 -1.84 -11.62 -8.77
CA LEU A 88 -2.46 -11.84 -7.47
C LEU A 88 -3.53 -12.93 -7.54
N LEU A 89 -4.36 -12.93 -8.58
CA LEU A 89 -5.38 -13.95 -8.76
C LEU A 89 -4.77 -15.34 -9.00
N ASP A 90 -3.67 -15.44 -9.72
CA ASP A 90 -2.97 -16.71 -9.91
C ASP A 90 -2.34 -17.20 -8.60
N ALA A 91 -1.77 -16.31 -7.79
CA ALA A 91 -1.30 -16.65 -6.44
C ALA A 91 -2.46 -17.14 -5.54
N ILE A 92 -3.63 -16.49 -5.58
CA ILE A 92 -4.82 -16.89 -4.83
C ILE A 92 -5.31 -18.28 -5.27
N LYS A 93 -5.27 -18.61 -6.57
CA LYS A 93 -5.60 -19.97 -7.04
C LYS A 93 -4.70 -21.03 -6.43
N LEU A 94 -3.41 -20.73 -6.27
CA LEU A 94 -2.46 -21.64 -5.63
C LEU A 94 -2.76 -21.79 -4.13
N LEU A 95 -3.01 -20.69 -3.43
CA LEU A 95 -3.35 -20.69 -2.01
C LEU A 95 -4.66 -21.45 -1.73
N ASN A 96 -5.65 -21.33 -2.58
CA ASN A 96 -6.94 -22.04 -2.46
C ASN A 96 -6.81 -23.57 -2.59
N ARG A 97 -5.69 -24.10 -3.08
CA ARG A 97 -5.45 -25.55 -3.10
C ARG A 97 -5.26 -26.10 -1.68
N SER A 98 -4.67 -25.30 -0.80
CA SER A 98 -4.34 -25.70 0.58
C SER A 98 -5.36 -25.22 1.60
N ASN A 99 -6.08 -24.12 1.32
CA ASN A 99 -7.05 -23.55 2.26
C ASN A 99 -8.17 -22.83 1.50
N LYS A 100 -9.43 -23.28 1.72
CA LYS A 100 -10.62 -22.74 1.05
C LYS A 100 -11.42 -21.77 1.91
N ASP A 101 -11.12 -21.66 3.21
CA ASP A 101 -11.87 -20.84 4.17
C ASP A 101 -11.34 -19.42 4.30
N ILE A 102 -10.74 -18.91 3.23
CA ILE A 102 -10.20 -17.56 3.16
C ILE A 102 -11.01 -16.73 2.18
N THR A 103 -11.37 -15.52 2.58
CA THR A 103 -11.91 -14.48 1.70
C THR A 103 -10.83 -13.45 1.39
N TYR A 104 -10.62 -13.19 0.11
CA TYR A 104 -9.66 -12.19 -0.37
C TYR A 104 -10.42 -10.92 -0.74
N VAL A 105 -10.10 -9.82 -0.09
CA VAL A 105 -10.75 -8.53 -0.33
C VAL A 105 -9.81 -7.59 -1.08
N PHE A 106 -10.13 -7.34 -2.33
CA PHE A 106 -9.40 -6.38 -3.17
C PHE A 106 -9.87 -4.96 -2.86
N HIS A 107 -8.94 -4.15 -2.37
CA HIS A 107 -9.16 -2.73 -2.13
C HIS A 107 -8.81 -1.91 -3.37
N SER A 108 -9.73 -1.09 -3.81
CA SER A 108 -9.59 -0.26 -5.01
C SER A 108 -10.21 1.12 -4.80
N ILE A 109 -9.89 2.05 -5.67
CA ILE A 109 -10.70 3.26 -5.85
C ILE A 109 -11.89 2.95 -6.76
N LYS A 110 -12.97 3.75 -6.65
CA LYS A 110 -14.22 3.53 -7.41
C LYS A 110 -13.99 3.39 -8.91
N GLU A 111 -13.08 4.18 -9.47
CA GLU A 111 -12.75 4.20 -10.90
C GLU A 111 -12.29 2.82 -11.42
N TYR A 112 -11.50 2.09 -10.63
CA TYR A 112 -10.87 0.83 -11.08
C TYR A 112 -11.55 -0.44 -10.53
N SER A 113 -12.52 -0.31 -9.64
CA SER A 113 -13.28 -1.46 -9.12
C SER A 113 -13.91 -2.32 -10.21
N PRO A 114 -14.55 -1.77 -11.27
CA PRO A 114 -15.11 -2.58 -12.35
C PRO A 114 -14.05 -3.38 -13.10
N SER A 115 -12.85 -2.82 -13.27
CA SER A 115 -11.73 -3.51 -13.93
C SER A 115 -11.29 -4.72 -13.12
N ILE A 116 -11.08 -4.56 -11.81
CA ILE A 116 -10.69 -5.65 -10.92
C ILE A 116 -11.78 -6.72 -10.88
N GLN A 117 -13.05 -6.33 -10.80
CA GLN A 117 -14.20 -7.26 -10.83
C GLN A 117 -14.22 -8.10 -12.11
N THR A 118 -13.87 -7.50 -13.25
CA THR A 118 -13.75 -8.21 -14.53
C THR A 118 -12.65 -9.27 -14.49
N TYR A 119 -11.49 -8.97 -13.90
CA TYR A 119 -10.41 -9.95 -13.73
C TYR A 119 -10.83 -11.09 -12.81
N ILE A 120 -11.49 -10.79 -11.68
CA ILE A 120 -12.00 -11.80 -10.73
C ILE A 120 -12.99 -12.73 -11.43
N SER A 121 -13.98 -12.18 -12.14
CA SER A 121 -14.98 -12.98 -12.87
C SER A 121 -14.33 -13.91 -13.88
N LYS A 122 -13.35 -13.44 -14.65
CA LYS A 122 -12.60 -14.28 -15.60
C LYS A 122 -11.77 -15.37 -14.92
N SER A 123 -11.32 -15.14 -13.69
CA SER A 123 -10.52 -16.10 -12.92
C SER A 123 -11.32 -17.27 -12.37
N LYS A 124 -12.66 -17.15 -12.32
CA LYS A 124 -13.62 -18.10 -11.71
C LYS A 124 -13.39 -18.33 -10.20
N LEU A 125 -12.73 -17.41 -9.51
CA LEU A 125 -12.59 -17.43 -8.06
C LEU A 125 -13.87 -16.89 -7.42
N ILE A 126 -14.42 -17.62 -6.46
CA ILE A 126 -15.70 -17.30 -5.77
C ILE A 126 -15.49 -16.66 -4.39
N ASN A 127 -14.26 -16.63 -3.91
CA ASN A 127 -13.89 -16.11 -2.58
C ASN A 127 -13.09 -14.79 -2.67
N CYS A 128 -13.35 -14.00 -3.70
CA CYS A 128 -12.75 -12.71 -3.93
C CYS A 128 -13.83 -11.63 -4.00
N GLU A 129 -13.68 -10.58 -3.21
CA GLU A 129 -14.56 -9.41 -3.15
C GLU A 129 -13.80 -8.15 -3.53
N VAL A 130 -14.49 -7.13 -4.05
CA VAL A 130 -13.90 -5.82 -4.37
C VAL A 130 -14.58 -4.73 -3.57
N ILE A 131 -13.79 -3.92 -2.89
CA ILE A 131 -14.27 -2.82 -2.07
C ILE A 131 -13.59 -1.51 -2.49
N SER A 132 -14.39 -0.46 -2.56
CA SER A 132 -13.94 0.90 -2.92
C SER A 132 -14.37 1.99 -1.93
N ASP A 133 -14.95 1.61 -0.80
CA ASP A 133 -15.34 2.52 0.26
C ASP A 133 -14.23 2.60 1.31
N ASP A 134 -13.68 3.81 1.50
CA ASP A 134 -12.57 4.03 2.43
C ASP A 134 -12.97 3.79 3.89
N LYS A 135 -14.25 4.00 4.25
CA LYS A 135 -14.74 3.73 5.61
C LYS A 135 -14.74 2.24 5.92
N ILE A 136 -15.13 1.42 4.95
CA ILE A 136 -15.15 -0.03 5.08
C ILE A 136 -13.74 -0.62 5.00
N LYS A 137 -12.85 0.01 4.22
CA LYS A 137 -11.46 -0.40 4.04
C LYS A 137 -10.73 -0.58 5.36
N SER A 138 -10.75 0.44 6.22
CA SER A 138 -10.06 0.40 7.53
C SER A 138 -10.58 -0.76 8.40
N HIS A 139 -11.91 -0.97 8.45
CA HIS A 139 -12.52 -2.03 9.24
C HIS A 139 -12.13 -3.41 8.75
N ILE A 140 -12.10 -3.63 7.43
CA ILE A 140 -11.67 -4.89 6.83
C ILE A 140 -10.19 -5.12 7.09
N LEU A 141 -9.37 -4.08 6.91
CA LEU A 141 -7.94 -4.19 7.14
C LEU A 141 -7.64 -4.60 8.59
N ARG A 142 -8.28 -3.97 9.58
CA ARG A 142 -8.14 -4.32 11.01
C ARG A 142 -8.56 -5.76 11.35
N LYS A 143 -9.48 -6.35 10.59
CA LYS A 143 -9.92 -7.75 10.75
C LYS A 143 -9.13 -8.74 9.89
N SER A 144 -8.26 -8.25 9.03
CA SER A 144 -7.45 -9.11 8.17
C SER A 144 -6.34 -9.80 8.95
N ILE A 145 -6.19 -11.10 8.74
CA ILE A 145 -5.09 -11.89 9.33
C ILE A 145 -3.79 -11.70 8.56
N PHE A 146 -3.88 -11.22 7.31
CA PHE A 146 -2.75 -11.01 6.42
C PHE A 146 -3.07 -9.94 5.37
N ALA A 147 -2.04 -9.28 4.84
CA ALA A 147 -2.19 -8.36 3.73
C ALA A 147 -1.19 -8.62 2.59
N ILE A 148 -1.64 -8.47 1.36
CA ILE A 148 -0.80 -8.49 0.16
C ILE A 148 -0.93 -7.11 -0.48
N ALA A 149 0.14 -6.33 -0.46
CA ALA A 149 0.07 -4.93 -0.88
C ALA A 149 1.14 -4.58 -1.91
N LYS A 150 0.75 -3.80 -2.92
CA LYS A 150 1.71 -3.10 -3.76
C LYS A 150 2.43 -2.06 -2.92
N SER A 151 3.74 -1.98 -3.09
CA SER A 151 4.58 -0.97 -2.41
C SER A 151 4.03 0.44 -2.60
N GLY A 152 3.76 1.14 -1.52
CA GLY A 152 3.18 2.48 -1.49
C GLY A 152 2.70 2.86 -0.10
N THR A 153 1.89 3.90 -0.01
CA THR A 153 1.40 4.48 1.26
C THR A 153 0.61 3.47 2.10
N VAL A 154 -0.12 2.55 1.45
CA VAL A 154 -0.88 1.50 2.14
C VAL A 154 0.00 0.57 2.98
N SER A 155 1.27 0.38 2.61
CA SER A 155 2.19 -0.42 3.41
C SER A 155 2.44 0.17 4.81
N LEU A 156 2.35 1.49 4.96
CA LEU A 156 2.43 2.16 6.27
C LEU A 156 1.19 1.87 7.12
N GLU A 157 -0.01 1.90 6.53
CA GLU A 157 -1.26 1.54 7.23
C GLU A 157 -1.20 0.09 7.74
N VAL A 158 -0.79 -0.82 6.88
CA VAL A 158 -0.65 -2.25 7.21
C VAL A 158 0.37 -2.46 8.34
N CYS A 159 1.53 -1.80 8.26
CA CYS A 159 2.56 -1.88 9.30
C CYS A 159 2.08 -1.26 10.62
N ASN A 160 1.39 -0.12 10.60
CA ASN A 160 0.84 0.51 11.79
C ASN A 160 -0.15 -0.39 12.52
N LEU A 161 -0.98 -1.10 11.78
CA LEU A 161 -1.93 -2.08 12.30
C LEU A 161 -1.27 -3.41 12.70
N LYS A 162 0.05 -3.55 12.54
CA LYS A 162 0.83 -4.77 12.85
C LYS A 162 0.33 -6.02 12.13
N ILE A 163 -0.22 -5.86 10.93
CA ILE A 163 -0.74 -6.97 10.13
C ILE A 163 0.43 -7.62 9.37
N PRO A 164 0.64 -8.93 9.50
CA PRO A 164 1.61 -9.65 8.69
C PRO A 164 1.34 -9.41 7.20
N SER A 165 2.38 -9.11 6.42
CA SER A 165 2.15 -8.71 5.04
C SER A 165 3.29 -9.07 4.09
N ILE A 166 2.94 -9.20 2.81
CA ILE A 166 3.88 -9.23 1.69
C ILE A 166 3.72 -7.94 0.90
N ILE A 167 4.82 -7.22 0.74
CA ILE A 167 4.88 -6.03 -0.09
C ILE A 167 5.44 -6.39 -1.46
N LEU A 168 4.64 -6.14 -2.50
CA LEU A 168 4.97 -6.47 -3.88
C LEU A 168 5.32 -5.22 -4.67
N TYR A 169 6.27 -5.36 -5.58
CA TYR A 169 6.54 -4.36 -6.59
C TYR A 169 6.90 -5.04 -7.91
N LYS A 170 6.27 -4.64 -8.99
CA LYS A 170 6.57 -5.15 -10.34
C LYS A 170 6.91 -3.98 -11.25
N MET A 171 8.05 -4.06 -11.89
CA MET A 171 8.52 -3.09 -12.88
C MET A 171 9.10 -3.82 -14.09
N ASN A 172 9.26 -3.12 -15.20
CA ASN A 172 9.97 -3.68 -16.36
C ASN A 172 11.47 -3.82 -16.08
N LEU A 173 12.15 -4.67 -16.83
CA LEU A 173 13.57 -4.96 -16.66
C LEU A 173 14.46 -3.72 -16.77
N ILE A 174 14.16 -2.80 -17.69
CA ILE A 174 14.94 -1.57 -17.88
C ILE A 174 14.87 -0.70 -16.62
N ASN A 175 13.66 -0.47 -16.11
CA ASN A 175 13.47 0.30 -14.88
C ASN A 175 14.10 -0.40 -13.68
N PHE A 176 14.04 -1.73 -13.61
CA PHE A 176 14.71 -2.50 -12.56
C PHE A 176 16.23 -2.28 -12.58
N LEU A 177 16.87 -2.34 -13.74
CA LEU A 177 18.30 -2.10 -13.86
C LEU A 177 18.68 -0.67 -13.47
N ILE A 178 17.90 0.33 -13.89
CA ILE A 178 18.11 1.74 -13.52
C ILE A 178 17.99 1.91 -12.00
N VAL A 179 16.93 1.38 -11.39
CA VAL A 179 16.71 1.46 -9.95
C VAL A 179 17.83 0.76 -9.18
N LYS A 180 18.25 -0.44 -9.63
CA LYS A 180 19.35 -1.19 -9.01
C LYS A 180 20.67 -0.43 -9.02
N MET A 181 20.93 0.38 -10.05
CA MET A 181 22.15 1.21 -10.12
C MET A 181 22.07 2.48 -9.27
N LEU A 182 20.87 3.05 -9.13
CA LEU A 182 20.69 4.36 -8.50
C LEU A 182 20.32 4.30 -7.02
N VAL A 183 19.68 3.23 -6.58
CA VAL A 183 19.21 3.09 -5.17
C VAL A 183 20.37 2.64 -4.30
N LYS A 184 20.69 3.47 -3.31
CA LYS A 184 21.80 3.26 -2.35
C LYS A 184 21.33 2.64 -1.03
N THR A 185 20.07 2.25 -0.91
CA THR A 185 19.56 1.60 0.32
C THR A 185 20.01 0.15 0.35
N LYS A 186 20.59 -0.25 1.49
CA LYS A 186 20.92 -1.65 1.82
C LYS A 186 19.68 -2.37 2.30
#